data_31899d46d3e99a3e0fac9723acec08ea
#
_entry.id   31899d46d3e99a3e0fac9723acec08ea
#
_cell.length_a   1.000
_cell.length_b   1.000
_cell.length_c   1.000
_cell.angle_alpha   90.00
_cell.angle_beta   90.00
_cell.angle_gamma   90.00
#
_symmetry.space_group_name_H-M   'P 1'
#
loop_
_entity.id
_entity.type
_entity.pdbx_description
1 polymer ?
#
loop_
_entity_poly.entity_id
_entity_poly.type
_entity_poly.pdbx_seq_one_letter_code
_entity_poly.pdbx_strand_id
1 'polypeptide(L)'
;MTEQRQHVRYQVEFPAIFAGDPSGVGIVYNLGMGGCKAVSDLPVKTGTRFTVHLQTPEQPIAITIQAATVQWTLKHEFGVEFHEMLEQERTRLGQFLATQANVVP
;
A
#
# COMPACT_ATOMS: atom_id res chain seq x y z
N MET A 1 15.66 19.19 13.02
CA MET A 1 14.40 18.53 13.25
C MET A 1 14.33 17.22 12.48
N THR A 2 13.80 16.24 13.07
CA THR A 2 13.72 14.93 12.45
C THR A 2 12.40 14.78 11.73
N GLU A 3 12.46 14.20 10.54
CA GLU A 3 11.25 13.87 9.83
C GLU A 3 10.47 12.81 10.60
N GLN A 4 9.18 13.00 10.71
CA GLN A 4 8.34 12.10 11.47
C GLN A 4 7.33 11.42 10.55
N ARG A 5 7.31 10.11 10.57
CA ARG A 5 6.22 9.38 9.95
C ARG A 5 5.01 9.50 10.84
N GLN A 6 3.88 9.81 10.26
CA GLN A 6 2.64 9.88 11.01
C GLN A 6 2.13 8.49 11.36
N HIS A 7 2.57 7.47 10.62
CA HIS A 7 2.11 6.10 10.79
C HIS A 7 3.29 5.15 10.81
N VAL A 8 3.20 4.15 11.68
CA VAL A 8 4.19 3.09 11.74
C VAL A 8 4.10 2.25 10.47
N ARG A 9 5.24 1.84 9.96
CA ARG A 9 5.33 0.97 8.79
C ARG A 9 5.82 -0.40 9.21
N TYR A 10 5.32 -1.41 8.52
CA TYR A 10 5.66 -2.79 8.80
C TYR A 10 6.21 -3.45 7.55
N GLN A 11 7.17 -4.35 7.73
CA GLN A 11 7.69 -5.15 6.63
C GLN A 11 6.71 -6.30 6.39
N VAL A 12 6.25 -6.41 5.15
CA VAL A 12 5.27 -7.42 4.76
C VAL A 12 5.67 -7.96 3.39
N GLU A 13 4.96 -8.97 2.92
CA GLU A 13 5.14 -9.45 1.55
C GLU A 13 3.86 -10.12 1.10
N PHE A 14 3.11 -9.45 0.24
CA PHE A 14 1.90 -10.03 -0.33
C PHE A 14 1.51 -9.26 -1.59
N PRO A 15 0.70 -9.88 -2.47
CA PRO A 15 0.33 -9.22 -3.72
C PRO A 15 -0.73 -8.14 -3.52
N ALA A 16 -0.75 -7.20 -4.45
CA ALA A 16 -1.80 -6.19 -4.52
C ALA A 16 -2.14 -5.93 -5.97
N ILE A 17 -3.38 -5.52 -6.21
CA ILE A 17 -3.83 -5.08 -7.52
C ILE A 17 -3.92 -3.55 -7.47
N PHE A 18 -3.28 -2.91 -8.44
CA PHE A 18 -3.34 -1.45 -8.60
C PHE A 18 -4.26 -1.20 -9.78
N ALA A 19 -5.48 -0.76 -9.48
CA ALA A 19 -6.51 -0.58 -10.49
C ALA A 19 -6.60 0.89 -10.90
N GLY A 20 -6.35 1.15 -12.16
CA GLY A 20 -6.35 2.51 -12.68
C GLY A 20 -5.97 2.49 -14.14
N ASP A 21 -5.25 3.51 -14.58
CA ASP A 21 -4.77 3.61 -15.94
C ASP A 21 -3.30 4.02 -15.85
N PRO A 22 -2.37 3.06 -15.94
CA PRO A 22 -2.58 1.64 -16.25
C PRO A 22 -2.96 0.83 -15.00
N SER A 23 -3.44 -0.39 -15.18
CA SER A 23 -3.74 -1.33 -14.12
C SER A 23 -2.73 -2.47 -14.13
N GLY A 24 -2.45 -3.05 -12.97
CA GLY A 24 -1.54 -4.18 -12.89
C GLY A 24 -1.42 -4.70 -11.47
N VAL A 25 -0.50 -5.65 -11.30
CA VAL A 25 -0.26 -6.27 -10.00
C VAL A 25 1.14 -5.95 -9.53
N GLY A 26 1.36 -6.03 -8.23
CA GLY A 26 2.67 -5.88 -7.65
C GLY A 26 2.73 -6.59 -6.32
N ILE A 27 3.91 -6.57 -5.71
CA ILE A 27 4.12 -7.14 -4.39
C ILE A 27 4.37 -5.98 -3.43
N VAL A 28 3.55 -5.91 -2.38
CA VAL A 28 3.70 -4.92 -1.32
C VAL A 28 4.71 -5.47 -0.32
N TYR A 29 5.70 -4.68 0.04
CA TYR A 29 6.73 -5.12 0.98
C TYR A 29 6.91 -4.18 2.17
N ASN A 30 6.20 -3.07 2.19
CA ASN A 30 6.25 -2.09 3.27
C ASN A 30 4.87 -1.46 3.34
N LEU A 31 4.24 -1.51 4.51
CA LEU A 31 2.83 -1.11 4.62
C LEU A 31 2.55 -0.43 5.95
N GLY A 32 1.82 0.68 5.89
CA GLY A 32 1.30 1.38 7.05
C GLY A 32 -0.10 1.87 6.78
N MET A 33 -0.66 2.61 7.71
CA MET A 33 -2.01 3.16 7.56
C MET A 33 -2.07 4.24 6.48
N GLY A 34 -0.94 4.87 6.20
CA GLY A 34 -0.90 6.00 5.26
C GLY A 34 -0.36 5.68 3.87
N GLY A 35 0.15 4.46 3.65
CA GLY A 35 0.73 4.14 2.34
C GLY A 35 1.51 2.85 2.33
N CYS A 36 2.12 2.56 1.19
CA CYS A 36 2.92 1.35 1.04
C CYS A 36 4.00 1.53 -0.02
N LYS A 37 4.94 0.59 -0.02
CA LYS A 37 5.92 0.44 -1.11
C LYS A 37 5.64 -0.88 -1.81
N ALA A 38 5.81 -0.88 -3.11
CA ALA A 38 5.54 -2.07 -3.92
C ALA A 38 6.59 -2.23 -5.00
N VAL A 39 6.76 -3.47 -5.44
CA VAL A 39 7.59 -3.83 -6.59
C VAL A 39 6.65 -4.33 -7.67
N SER A 40 6.81 -3.84 -8.90
CA SER A 40 5.91 -4.20 -9.99
C SER A 40 6.57 -3.86 -11.32
N ASP A 41 6.17 -4.56 -12.37
CA ASP A 41 6.55 -4.20 -13.74
C ASP A 41 5.62 -3.16 -14.34
N LEU A 42 4.62 -2.74 -13.58
CA LEU A 42 3.66 -1.75 -14.04
C LEU A 42 4.35 -0.40 -14.26
N PRO A 43 4.28 0.16 -15.48
CA PRO A 43 4.92 1.44 -15.74
C PRO A 43 4.09 2.59 -15.15
N VAL A 44 4.53 3.09 -14.01
CA VAL A 44 3.83 4.18 -13.32
C VAL A 44 4.70 5.42 -13.25
N LYS A 45 4.05 6.56 -13.08
CA LYS A 45 4.70 7.85 -12.87
C LYS A 45 4.22 8.43 -11.56
N THR A 46 5.06 9.29 -10.97
CA THR A 46 4.64 10.09 -9.82
C THR A 46 3.35 10.83 -10.19
N GLY A 47 2.38 10.77 -9.29
CA GLY A 47 1.08 11.39 -9.51
C GLY A 47 0.02 10.44 -10.04
N THR A 48 0.41 9.23 -10.48
CA THR A 48 -0.56 8.23 -10.95
C THR A 48 -1.48 7.86 -9.78
N ARG A 49 -2.78 7.76 -10.07
CA ARG A 49 -3.78 7.43 -9.06
C ARG A 49 -4.32 6.03 -9.28
N PHE A 50 -4.56 5.34 -8.16
CA PHE A 50 -5.07 3.97 -8.19
C PHE A 50 -6.14 3.76 -7.14
N THR A 51 -6.98 2.76 -7.37
CA THR A 51 -7.64 2.02 -6.31
C THR A 51 -6.72 0.83 -6.04
N VAL A 52 -6.40 0.57 -4.79
CA VAL A 52 -5.47 -0.51 -4.42
C VAL A 52 -6.22 -1.59 -3.67
N HIS A 53 -6.03 -2.83 -4.12
CA HIS A 53 -6.63 -3.99 -3.46
C HIS A 53 -5.51 -4.80 -2.85
N LEU A 54 -5.39 -4.74 -1.52
CA LEU A 54 -4.34 -5.41 -0.77
C LEU A 54 -4.78 -6.85 -0.49
N GLN A 55 -4.11 -7.81 -1.12
CA GLN A 55 -4.45 -9.22 -0.95
C GLN A 55 -3.65 -9.79 0.22
N THR A 56 -4.07 -9.45 1.43
CA THR A 56 -3.34 -9.88 2.63
C THR A 56 -3.46 -11.39 2.82
N PRO A 57 -2.44 -12.02 3.45
CA PRO A 57 -2.47 -13.46 3.69
C PRO A 57 -3.68 -13.88 4.52
N GLU A 58 -4.22 -15.05 4.19
CA GLU A 58 -5.30 -15.69 4.97
C GLU A 58 -6.62 -14.93 4.98
N GLN A 59 -6.74 -13.94 4.10
CA GLN A 59 -7.99 -13.18 3.99
C GLN A 59 -8.54 -13.41 2.59
N PRO A 60 -9.79 -13.92 2.48
CA PRO A 60 -10.36 -14.18 1.16
C PRO A 60 -10.75 -12.92 0.41
N ILE A 61 -10.97 -11.83 1.13
CA ILE A 61 -11.41 -10.57 0.51
C ILE A 61 -10.32 -9.52 0.74
N ALA A 62 -9.84 -8.93 -0.35
CA ALA A 62 -8.80 -7.91 -0.30
C ALA A 62 -9.26 -6.69 0.49
N ILE A 63 -8.30 -6.00 1.11
CA ILE A 63 -8.55 -4.71 1.73
C ILE A 63 -8.46 -3.66 0.63
N THR A 64 -9.50 -2.86 0.45
CA THR A 64 -9.57 -1.90 -0.64
C THR A 64 -9.26 -0.48 -0.15
N ILE A 65 -8.27 0.13 -0.80
CA ILE A 65 -7.95 1.54 -0.63
C ILE A 65 -8.55 2.25 -1.84
N GLN A 66 -9.55 3.09 -1.64
CA GLN A 66 -10.30 3.67 -2.74
C GLN A 66 -9.48 4.62 -3.59
N ALA A 67 -8.59 5.38 -2.96
CA ALA A 67 -7.76 6.32 -3.71
C ALA A 67 -6.36 6.36 -3.11
N ALA A 68 -5.36 6.18 -3.97
CA ALA A 68 -3.95 6.26 -3.61
C ALA A 68 -3.21 6.93 -4.76
N THR A 69 -2.12 7.60 -4.45
CA THR A 69 -1.33 8.33 -5.46
C THR A 69 0.13 7.92 -5.34
N VAL A 70 0.76 7.68 -6.51
CA VAL A 70 2.19 7.37 -6.56
C VAL A 70 2.98 8.61 -6.16
N GLN A 71 3.79 8.48 -5.13
CA GLN A 71 4.61 9.57 -4.61
C GLN A 71 6.01 9.60 -5.22
N TRP A 72 6.55 8.42 -5.51
CA TRP A 72 7.89 8.30 -6.10
C TRP A 72 7.99 6.97 -6.85
N THR A 73 8.91 6.94 -7.79
CA THR A 73 9.24 5.72 -8.53
C THR A 73 10.75 5.57 -8.58
N LEU A 74 11.23 4.31 -8.56
CA LEU A 74 12.63 4.01 -8.71
C LEU A 74 12.73 2.62 -9.34
N LYS A 75 13.02 2.57 -10.64
CA LYS A 75 13.09 1.31 -11.40
C LYS A 75 11.75 0.57 -11.29
N HIS A 76 11.74 -0.61 -10.69
CA HIS A 76 10.54 -1.42 -10.56
C HIS A 76 9.82 -1.22 -9.22
N GLU A 77 10.25 -0.23 -8.45
CA GLU A 77 9.64 0.08 -7.16
C GLU A 77 8.87 1.38 -7.24
N PHE A 78 7.82 1.47 -6.42
CA PHE A 78 7.16 2.76 -6.23
C PHE A 78 6.50 2.80 -4.86
N GLY A 79 6.32 4.02 -4.38
CA GLY A 79 5.62 4.27 -3.14
C GLY A 79 4.31 4.97 -3.43
N VAL A 80 3.26 4.58 -2.72
CA VAL A 80 1.96 5.24 -2.83
C VAL A 80 1.52 5.75 -1.48
N GLU A 81 0.80 6.85 -1.53
CA GLU A 81 0.15 7.43 -0.37
C GLU A 81 -1.34 7.14 -0.48
N PHE A 82 -1.94 6.68 0.62
CA PHE A 82 -3.38 6.40 0.66
C PHE A 82 -4.12 7.68 1.02
N HIS A 83 -5.16 7.99 0.25
CA HIS A 83 -5.95 9.21 0.47
C HIS A 83 -7.34 8.92 0.97
N GLU A 84 -7.96 7.85 0.46
CA GLU A 84 -9.34 7.54 0.76
C GLU A 84 -9.52 6.06 0.99
N MET A 85 -10.20 5.70 2.08
CA MET A 85 -10.66 4.33 2.27
C MET A 85 -11.90 4.38 3.16
N LEU A 86 -12.79 3.44 2.92
CA LEU A 86 -13.99 3.34 3.74
C LEU A 86 -13.58 3.00 5.17
N GLU A 87 -14.40 3.43 6.12
CA GLU A 87 -14.10 3.21 7.54
C GLU A 87 -13.91 1.73 7.86
N GLN A 88 -14.74 0.86 7.27
CA GLN A 88 -14.61 -0.57 7.50
C GLN A 88 -13.28 -1.12 6.96
N GLU A 89 -12.78 -0.55 5.87
CA GLU A 89 -11.50 -0.98 5.30
C GLU A 89 -10.35 -0.45 6.14
N ARG A 90 -10.49 0.75 6.68
CA ARG A 90 -9.49 1.31 7.59
C ARG A 90 -9.37 0.43 8.83
N THR A 91 -10.49 -0.03 9.36
CA THR A 91 -10.50 -0.93 10.52
C THR A 91 -9.81 -2.25 10.17
N ARG A 92 -10.11 -2.82 9.00
CA ARG A 92 -9.49 -4.07 8.57
C ARG A 92 -7.98 -3.93 8.40
N LEU A 93 -7.56 -2.82 7.80
CA LEU A 93 -6.13 -2.55 7.64
C LEU A 93 -5.45 -2.42 8.99
N GLY A 94 -6.05 -1.67 9.91
CA GLY A 94 -5.51 -1.51 11.26
C GLY A 94 -5.38 -2.84 11.99
N GLN A 95 -6.39 -3.70 11.86
CA GLN A 95 -6.37 -5.02 12.49
C GLN A 95 -5.25 -5.89 11.90
N PHE A 96 -5.09 -5.84 10.59
CA PHE A 96 -4.02 -6.59 9.94
C PHE A 96 -2.65 -6.12 10.44
N LEU A 97 -2.43 -4.81 10.45
CA LEU A 97 -1.14 -4.25 10.87
C LEU A 97 -0.83 -4.57 12.33
N ALA A 98 -1.87 -4.65 13.17
CA ALA A 98 -1.69 -4.99 14.58
C ALA A 98 -1.12 -6.39 14.78
N THR A 99 -1.23 -7.27 13.78
CA THR A 99 -0.68 -8.63 13.87
C THR A 99 0.76 -8.71 13.36
N GLN A 100 1.31 -7.61 12.85
CA GLN A 100 2.65 -7.63 12.25
C GLN A 100 3.71 -7.33 13.30
N ALA A 101 4.83 -8.06 13.23
CA ALA A 101 5.90 -7.92 14.20
C ALA A 101 7.08 -7.11 13.70
N ASN A 102 7.26 -7.02 12.39
CA ASN A 102 8.47 -6.43 11.80
C ASN A 102 8.23 -4.98 11.42
N VAL A 103 8.54 -4.09 12.36
CA VAL A 103 8.42 -2.65 12.15
C VAL A 103 9.61 -2.17 11.32
N VAL A 104 9.33 -1.33 10.34
CA VAL A 104 10.37 -0.70 9.51
C VAL A 104 10.92 0.50 10.28
N PRO A 105 12.25 0.58 10.45
CA PRO A 105 12.87 1.71 11.17
C PRO A 105 12.62 3.05 10.50
#